data_54d09a4ce9d7ecaf8c27cf4bd5c6535f
#
_entry.id   54d09a4ce9d7ecaf8c27cf4bd5c6535f
#
_cell.length_a   1.000
_cell.length_b   1.000
_cell.length_c   1.000
_cell.angle_alpha   90.00
_cell.angle_beta   90.00
_cell.angle_gamma   90.00
#
_symmetry.space_group_name_H-M   'P 1'
#
loop_
_entity.id
_entity.type
_entity.pdbx_description
1 polymer ?
#
loop_
_entity_poly.entity_id
_entity_poly.type
_entity_poly.pdbx_seq_one_letter_code
_entity_poly.pdbx_strand_id
1 'polypeptide(L)'
;MIEIISCSSYEELNKSITNFDTNSPFLNLKFFEALEKSKSIGEDTGWISFPIIAKKNNEIIGFIPLFLKEHSYGEYVFDYAWADAFHRNGLNYYPKMISAIPFTPLTGSRVLAKTIEVKKAMIKSIEKILVKHKISSCHILFPDKKDHDLFKEMGWLSRNGVQFKWQNNSYKTFNEFLETLSHNKRKKIKQERKKIETNKIIIEQKQGVDITNKDIDFLYECYCETYRLHNSMPYLSRDFFYELIKSIPNQLLLILAKKDNVRIASAFNIIGEDTLYGRYWGALEFFSGLHFELCYYQGQEFCIKNKIKYFEGGAQGEHKLARGFKPFKTYSNHFIAQPDFRDAINIFLNDEINRIDEYSDELQERTPYKKII
;
A
#
# COMPACT_ATOMS: atom_id res chain seq x y z
N MET A 1 -16.40 -17.38 -26.01
CA MET A 1 -17.09 -17.14 -24.70
C MET A 1 -16.02 -16.71 -23.71
N ILE A 2 -16.32 -15.80 -22.80
CA ILE A 2 -15.41 -15.45 -21.69
C ILE A 2 -15.71 -16.41 -20.54
N GLU A 3 -14.69 -17.10 -20.07
CA GLU A 3 -14.74 -17.97 -18.92
C GLU A 3 -14.09 -17.27 -17.73
N ILE A 4 -14.75 -17.27 -16.56
CA ILE A 4 -14.22 -16.66 -15.32
C ILE A 4 -14.00 -17.76 -14.32
N ILE A 5 -12.75 -17.85 -13.80
CA ILE A 5 -12.27 -18.94 -12.98
C ILE A 5 -11.63 -18.35 -11.72
N SER A 6 -11.92 -18.91 -10.56
CA SER A 6 -11.16 -18.68 -9.33
C SER A 6 -9.99 -19.67 -9.25
N CYS A 7 -8.86 -19.19 -8.74
CA CYS A 7 -7.66 -20.00 -8.50
C CYS A 7 -7.36 -20.05 -7.01
N SER A 8 -6.57 -21.01 -6.58
CA SER A 8 -6.19 -21.22 -5.18
C SER A 8 -4.81 -20.65 -4.84
N SER A 9 -4.01 -20.26 -5.85
CA SER A 9 -2.65 -19.79 -5.66
C SER A 9 -2.23 -18.80 -6.75
N TYR A 10 -1.41 -17.82 -6.37
CA TYR A 10 -0.73 -16.91 -7.29
C TYR A 10 0.48 -17.57 -7.96
N GLU A 11 1.12 -18.53 -7.30
CA GLU A 11 2.24 -19.28 -7.87
C GLU A 11 1.82 -20.05 -9.13
N GLU A 12 0.64 -20.67 -9.11
CA GLU A 12 0.09 -21.36 -10.30
C GLU A 12 -0.18 -20.39 -11.44
N LEU A 13 -0.66 -19.17 -11.12
CA LEU A 13 -0.95 -18.14 -12.11
C LEU A 13 0.29 -17.56 -12.75
N ASN A 14 1.40 -17.43 -12.03
CA ASN A 14 2.64 -16.84 -12.55
C ASN A 14 3.20 -17.61 -13.75
N LYS A 15 2.90 -18.91 -13.85
CA LYS A 15 3.26 -19.77 -15.00
C LYS A 15 2.40 -19.51 -16.24
N SER A 16 1.25 -18.86 -16.09
CA SER A 16 0.22 -18.74 -17.12
C SER A 16 -0.06 -17.30 -17.57
N ILE A 17 0.24 -16.31 -16.73
CA ILE A 17 -0.01 -14.88 -17.00
C ILE A 17 1.27 -14.23 -17.50
N THR A 18 1.33 -13.96 -18.79
CA THR A 18 2.53 -13.37 -19.39
C THR A 18 2.51 -11.86 -19.52
N ASN A 19 1.37 -11.16 -19.52
CA ASN A 19 1.37 -9.70 -19.76
C ASN A 19 0.07 -9.00 -19.36
N PHE A 20 -0.08 -8.65 -18.09
CA PHE A 20 -0.76 -7.40 -17.77
C PHE A 20 0.29 -6.34 -17.52
N ASP A 21 0.33 -5.34 -18.40
CA ASP A 21 1.20 -4.18 -18.24
C ASP A 21 0.72 -3.40 -17.03
N THR A 22 1.39 -3.61 -15.90
CA THR A 22 1.05 -2.94 -14.64
C THR A 22 2.25 -2.12 -14.24
N ASN A 23 2.08 -0.81 -14.22
CA ASN A 23 3.09 0.13 -13.72
C ASN A 23 3.36 -0.02 -12.22
N SER A 24 2.65 -0.95 -11.56
CA SER A 24 2.76 -1.19 -10.13
C SER A 24 3.58 -2.44 -9.83
N PRO A 25 4.70 -2.33 -9.10
CA PRO A 25 5.50 -3.49 -8.69
C PRO A 25 4.73 -4.47 -7.80
N PHE A 26 3.67 -4.01 -7.13
CA PHE A 26 2.83 -4.81 -6.23
C PHE A 26 1.77 -5.64 -6.95
N LEU A 27 1.48 -5.35 -8.21
CA LEU A 27 0.59 -6.17 -9.04
C LEU A 27 1.37 -7.18 -9.90
N ASN A 28 2.68 -7.18 -9.77
CA ASN A 28 3.52 -8.24 -10.31
C ASN A 28 3.24 -9.55 -9.55
N LEU A 29 2.94 -10.62 -10.28
CA LEU A 29 2.64 -11.93 -9.66
C LEU A 29 3.77 -12.45 -8.78
N LYS A 30 5.03 -12.08 -9.07
CA LYS A 30 6.18 -12.41 -8.22
C LYS A 30 6.09 -11.84 -6.82
N PHE A 31 5.40 -10.70 -6.64
CA PHE A 31 5.15 -10.12 -5.31
C PHE A 31 4.17 -10.99 -4.50
N PHE A 32 3.07 -11.43 -5.12
CA PHE A 32 2.11 -12.33 -4.47
C PHE A 32 2.71 -13.72 -4.23
N GLU A 33 3.48 -14.23 -5.18
CA GLU A 33 4.21 -15.50 -5.03
C GLU A 33 5.20 -15.45 -3.86
N ALA A 34 5.91 -14.32 -3.67
CA ALA A 34 6.79 -14.13 -2.52
C ALA A 34 6.02 -14.15 -1.19
N LEU A 35 4.80 -13.58 -1.14
CA LEU A 35 3.93 -13.64 0.03
C LEU A 35 3.49 -15.08 0.35
N GLU A 36 3.10 -15.88 -0.67
CA GLU A 36 2.72 -17.29 -0.50
C GLU A 36 3.90 -18.16 -0.07
N LYS A 37 5.02 -18.10 -0.80
CA LYS A 37 6.22 -18.90 -0.48
C LYS A 37 6.77 -18.66 0.91
N SER A 38 6.71 -17.41 1.34
CA SER A 38 7.15 -17.02 2.68
C SER A 38 6.14 -17.32 3.77
N LYS A 39 4.97 -17.87 3.43
CA LYS A 39 3.85 -18.08 4.35
C LYS A 39 3.41 -16.80 5.09
N SER A 40 3.63 -15.63 4.48
CA SER A 40 3.10 -14.36 4.98
C SER A 40 1.60 -14.22 4.71
N ILE A 41 1.09 -14.95 3.71
CA ILE A 41 -0.33 -15.22 3.45
C ILE A 41 -0.54 -16.74 3.32
N GLY A 42 -1.76 -17.19 3.53
CA GLY A 42 -2.18 -18.61 3.52
C GLY A 42 -3.22 -18.87 4.59
N GLU A 43 -3.67 -20.11 4.73
CA GLU A 43 -4.74 -20.53 5.65
C GLU A 43 -4.48 -20.10 7.09
N ASP A 44 -3.26 -20.33 7.60
CA ASP A 44 -2.88 -20.00 8.99
C ASP A 44 -2.82 -18.50 9.29
N THR A 45 -2.89 -17.64 8.26
CA THR A 45 -2.77 -16.18 8.41
C THR A 45 -4.10 -15.45 8.29
N GLY A 46 -5.17 -16.15 7.93
CA GLY A 46 -6.47 -15.56 7.60
C GLY A 46 -6.46 -14.67 6.35
N TRP A 47 -5.43 -14.78 5.50
CA TRP A 47 -5.33 -14.19 4.16
C TRP A 47 -5.23 -15.33 3.13
N ILE A 48 -6.35 -15.92 2.74
CA ILE A 48 -6.39 -17.07 1.86
C ILE A 48 -6.47 -16.60 0.41
N SER A 49 -5.52 -17.02 -0.43
CA SER A 49 -5.48 -16.65 -1.86
C SER A 49 -6.74 -17.13 -2.59
N PHE A 50 -7.37 -16.23 -3.33
CA PHE A 50 -8.56 -16.51 -4.13
C PHE A 50 -8.60 -15.67 -5.42
N PRO A 51 -7.48 -15.57 -6.18
CA PRO A 51 -7.47 -14.72 -7.36
C PRO A 51 -8.47 -15.18 -8.41
N ILE A 52 -9.08 -14.21 -9.11
CA ILE A 52 -9.99 -14.46 -10.21
C ILE A 52 -9.34 -14.08 -11.53
N ILE A 53 -9.45 -14.96 -12.52
CA ILE A 53 -8.99 -14.72 -13.89
C ILE A 53 -10.16 -14.80 -14.88
N ALA A 54 -10.06 -14.04 -15.95
CA ALA A 54 -10.91 -14.18 -17.12
C ALA A 54 -10.09 -14.76 -18.28
N LYS A 55 -10.61 -15.83 -18.91
CA LYS A 55 -9.97 -16.48 -20.06
C LYS A 55 -10.85 -16.35 -21.30
N LYS A 56 -10.21 -16.23 -22.46
CA LYS A 56 -10.84 -16.36 -23.79
C LYS A 56 -9.87 -17.10 -24.71
N ASN A 57 -10.32 -18.21 -25.32
CA ASN A 57 -9.50 -19.06 -26.17
C ASN A 57 -8.16 -19.48 -25.50
N ASN A 58 -8.21 -19.91 -24.24
CA ASN A 58 -7.07 -20.25 -23.38
C ASN A 58 -6.11 -19.08 -23.05
N GLU A 59 -6.37 -17.88 -23.53
CA GLU A 59 -5.60 -16.68 -23.16
C GLU A 59 -6.22 -16.02 -21.92
N ILE A 60 -5.40 -15.64 -20.95
CA ILE A 60 -5.84 -14.85 -19.80
C ILE A 60 -5.98 -13.39 -20.24
N ILE A 61 -7.19 -12.87 -20.16
CA ILE A 61 -7.58 -11.53 -20.60
C ILE A 61 -8.03 -10.62 -19.44
N GLY A 62 -8.07 -11.14 -18.22
CA GLY A 62 -8.40 -10.40 -17.01
C GLY A 62 -7.88 -11.06 -15.75
N PHE A 63 -7.62 -10.25 -14.71
CA PHE A 63 -7.10 -10.68 -13.42
C PHE A 63 -7.57 -9.73 -12.31
N ILE A 64 -8.04 -10.30 -11.18
CA ILE A 64 -8.34 -9.58 -9.95
C ILE A 64 -7.60 -10.28 -8.81
N PRO A 65 -6.71 -9.58 -8.06
CA PRO A 65 -6.13 -10.11 -6.84
C PRO A 65 -7.18 -10.13 -5.74
N LEU A 66 -7.69 -11.30 -5.42
CA LEU A 66 -8.68 -11.51 -4.36
C LEU A 66 -8.15 -12.45 -3.29
N PHE A 67 -8.68 -12.27 -2.08
CA PHE A 67 -8.43 -13.10 -0.91
C PHE A 67 -9.73 -13.36 -0.17
N LEU A 68 -9.85 -14.54 0.44
CA LEU A 68 -10.79 -14.79 1.52
C LEU A 68 -10.14 -14.37 2.83
N LYS A 69 -10.88 -13.64 3.67
CA LYS A 69 -10.40 -13.06 4.92
C LYS A 69 -11.20 -13.55 6.09
N GLU A 70 -10.50 -14.05 7.11
CA GLU A 70 -11.09 -14.51 8.36
C GLU A 70 -11.07 -13.45 9.47
N HIS A 71 -10.46 -12.29 9.21
CA HIS A 71 -10.35 -11.13 10.09
C HIS A 71 -10.00 -9.88 9.30
N SER A 72 -10.01 -8.68 9.89
CA SER A 72 -9.71 -7.40 9.20
C SER A 72 -8.30 -6.87 9.44
N TYR A 73 -7.37 -7.67 9.97
CA TYR A 73 -5.99 -7.24 10.17
C TYR A 73 -5.23 -7.12 8.85
N GLY A 74 -4.38 -6.08 8.75
CA GLY A 74 -3.49 -5.85 7.60
C GLY A 74 -4.14 -5.20 6.39
N GLU A 75 -5.40 -4.73 6.50
CA GLU A 75 -6.19 -4.14 5.40
C GLU A 75 -6.05 -2.60 5.29
N TYR A 76 -5.85 -1.91 6.42
CA TYR A 76 -5.76 -0.45 6.53
C TYR A 76 -7.03 0.33 6.14
N VAL A 77 -8.15 -0.36 5.92
CA VAL A 77 -9.51 0.19 5.83
C VAL A 77 -10.33 -0.50 6.90
N PHE A 78 -10.71 0.24 7.94
CA PHE A 78 -11.26 -0.36 9.15
C PHE A 78 -12.78 -0.55 9.02
N ASP A 79 -13.24 -1.79 9.18
CA ASP A 79 -14.63 -2.21 9.12
C ASP A 79 -15.09 -2.97 10.38
N TYR A 80 -14.38 -2.78 11.50
CA TYR A 80 -14.70 -3.46 12.77
C TYR A 80 -16.12 -3.15 13.26
N ALA A 81 -16.61 -1.93 13.04
CA ALA A 81 -17.97 -1.56 13.39
C ALA A 81 -19.02 -2.35 12.58
N TRP A 82 -18.71 -2.71 11.33
CA TRP A 82 -19.58 -3.52 10.49
C TRP A 82 -19.57 -4.96 10.98
N ALA A 83 -18.39 -5.53 11.27
CA ALA A 83 -18.25 -6.88 11.82
C ALA A 83 -19.01 -7.01 13.15
N ASP A 84 -18.91 -6.01 14.03
CA ASP A 84 -19.62 -5.98 15.30
C ASP A 84 -21.15 -5.88 15.10
N ALA A 85 -21.62 -5.07 14.14
CA ALA A 85 -23.03 -4.99 13.80
C ALA A 85 -23.60 -6.32 13.29
N PHE A 86 -22.86 -7.04 12.44
CA PHE A 86 -23.24 -8.39 11.99
C PHE A 86 -23.35 -9.35 13.19
N HIS A 87 -22.33 -9.38 14.04
CA HIS A 87 -22.30 -10.25 15.21
C HIS A 87 -23.46 -9.98 16.17
N ARG A 88 -23.78 -8.72 16.48
CA ARG A 88 -24.92 -8.33 17.34
C ARG A 88 -26.27 -8.79 16.79
N ASN A 89 -26.38 -9.00 15.48
CA ASN A 89 -27.59 -9.48 14.82
C ASN A 89 -27.55 -11.00 14.53
N GLY A 90 -26.60 -11.74 15.15
CA GLY A 90 -26.49 -13.19 15.01
C GLY A 90 -26.01 -13.65 13.63
N LEU A 91 -25.33 -12.77 12.87
CA LEU A 91 -24.82 -13.05 11.54
C LEU A 91 -23.29 -13.13 11.53
N ASN A 92 -22.76 -13.98 10.67
CA ASN A 92 -21.32 -14.08 10.45
C ASN A 92 -20.87 -13.01 9.46
N TYR A 93 -19.90 -12.19 9.87
CA TYR A 93 -19.21 -11.25 8.98
C TYR A 93 -18.06 -11.92 8.24
N TYR A 94 -17.34 -12.80 8.89
CA TYR A 94 -16.25 -13.58 8.29
C TYR A 94 -16.72 -14.99 7.91
N PRO A 95 -16.17 -15.60 6.83
CA PRO A 95 -15.19 -15.00 5.93
C PRO A 95 -15.82 -13.90 5.06
N LYS A 96 -15.00 -12.92 4.69
CA LYS A 96 -15.30 -11.89 3.67
C LYS A 96 -14.32 -11.99 2.51
N MET A 97 -14.61 -11.38 1.39
CA MET A 97 -13.65 -11.25 0.27
C MET A 97 -12.99 -9.87 0.27
N ILE A 98 -11.74 -9.81 -0.17
CA ILE A 98 -11.01 -8.56 -0.30
C ILE A 98 -10.12 -8.56 -1.54
N SER A 99 -10.14 -7.47 -2.31
CA SER A 99 -9.11 -7.16 -3.30
C SER A 99 -8.24 -6.05 -2.77
N ALA A 100 -7.01 -6.39 -2.44
CA ALA A 100 -6.01 -5.48 -1.88
C ALA A 100 -4.60 -5.99 -2.20
N ILE A 101 -3.59 -5.15 -1.99
CA ILE A 101 -2.22 -5.62 -1.84
C ILE A 101 -2.04 -5.94 -0.35
N PRO A 102 -1.75 -7.19 0.04
CA PRO A 102 -1.64 -7.57 1.44
C PRO A 102 -0.65 -6.68 2.20
N PHE A 103 -1.04 -6.22 3.38
CA PHE A 103 -0.24 -5.38 4.28
C PHE A 103 0.27 -4.08 3.67
N THR A 104 -0.37 -3.61 2.56
CA THR A 104 0.18 -2.56 1.71
C THR A 104 -0.95 -1.62 1.23
N PRO A 105 -1.21 -0.50 1.93
CA PRO A 105 -2.31 0.41 1.62
C PRO A 105 -1.94 1.36 0.47
N LEU A 106 -1.76 0.84 -0.73
CA LEU A 106 -1.36 1.60 -1.92
C LEU A 106 -2.49 1.68 -2.94
N THR A 107 -2.64 2.87 -3.52
CA THR A 107 -3.59 3.11 -4.61
C THR A 107 -3.08 2.51 -5.93
N GLY A 108 -3.95 1.80 -6.64
CA GLY A 108 -3.66 1.23 -7.95
C GLY A 108 -4.82 0.44 -8.50
N SER A 109 -4.71 -0.06 -9.74
CA SER A 109 -5.76 -0.89 -10.33
C SER A 109 -6.01 -2.14 -9.47
N ARG A 110 -7.26 -2.55 -9.37
CA ARG A 110 -7.69 -3.79 -8.71
C ARG A 110 -8.37 -4.74 -9.67
N VAL A 111 -8.72 -4.26 -10.87
CA VAL A 111 -9.29 -5.07 -11.94
C VAL A 111 -8.47 -4.87 -13.20
N LEU A 112 -7.56 -5.79 -13.47
CA LEU A 112 -6.79 -5.79 -14.70
C LEU A 112 -7.56 -6.54 -15.78
N ALA A 113 -7.84 -5.91 -16.91
CA ALA A 113 -8.48 -6.58 -18.05
C ALA A 113 -8.25 -5.82 -19.36
N LYS A 114 -8.29 -6.56 -20.47
CA LYS A 114 -8.08 -6.01 -21.80
C LYS A 114 -9.21 -5.06 -22.23
N THR A 115 -10.43 -5.27 -21.75
CA THR A 115 -11.59 -4.43 -22.08
C THR A 115 -12.49 -4.17 -20.86
N ILE A 116 -13.33 -3.11 -20.97
CA ILE A 116 -14.26 -2.76 -19.90
C ILE A 116 -15.35 -3.83 -19.70
N GLU A 117 -15.77 -4.52 -20.77
CA GLU A 117 -16.76 -5.59 -20.71
C GLU A 117 -16.21 -6.77 -19.89
N VAL A 118 -14.93 -7.10 -20.05
CA VAL A 118 -14.25 -8.12 -19.24
C VAL A 118 -14.21 -7.70 -17.78
N LYS A 119 -13.85 -6.43 -17.49
CA LYS A 119 -13.89 -5.89 -16.12
C LYS A 119 -15.27 -6.06 -15.49
N LYS A 120 -16.33 -5.60 -16.17
CA LYS A 120 -17.72 -5.70 -15.69
C LYS A 120 -18.15 -7.17 -15.47
N ALA A 121 -17.78 -8.06 -16.37
CA ALA A 121 -18.09 -9.48 -16.23
C ALA A 121 -17.39 -10.10 -15.00
N MET A 122 -16.14 -9.75 -14.75
CA MET A 122 -15.38 -10.21 -13.57
C MET A 122 -15.98 -9.67 -12.27
N ILE A 123 -16.37 -8.40 -12.20
CA ILE A 123 -17.01 -7.79 -11.03
C ILE A 123 -18.35 -8.50 -10.74
N LYS A 124 -19.18 -8.73 -11.76
CA LYS A 124 -20.44 -9.50 -11.60
C LYS A 124 -20.21 -10.94 -11.15
N SER A 125 -19.07 -11.55 -11.50
CA SER A 125 -18.75 -12.90 -11.03
C SER A 125 -18.45 -12.93 -9.52
N ILE A 126 -17.81 -11.89 -8.97
CA ILE A 126 -17.61 -11.75 -7.53
C ILE A 126 -18.95 -11.73 -6.81
N GLU A 127 -19.90 -10.90 -7.27
CA GLU A 127 -21.23 -10.82 -6.67
C GLU A 127 -21.94 -12.19 -6.64
N LYS A 128 -21.85 -12.95 -7.76
CA LYS A 128 -22.41 -14.31 -7.83
C LYS A 128 -21.72 -15.28 -6.87
N ILE A 129 -20.39 -15.20 -6.73
CA ILE A 129 -19.61 -16.02 -5.80
C ILE A 129 -20.06 -15.76 -4.35
N LEU A 130 -20.19 -14.47 -3.98
CA LEU A 130 -20.64 -14.08 -2.64
C LEU A 130 -22.02 -14.68 -2.30
N VAL A 131 -22.98 -14.53 -3.19
CA VAL A 131 -24.34 -15.07 -3.00
C VAL A 131 -24.31 -16.60 -2.92
N LYS A 132 -23.63 -17.26 -3.86
CA LYS A 132 -23.55 -18.73 -3.94
C LYS A 132 -22.94 -19.34 -2.68
N HIS A 133 -21.87 -18.74 -2.16
CA HIS A 133 -21.12 -19.26 -1.01
C HIS A 133 -21.51 -18.63 0.33
N LYS A 134 -22.56 -17.78 0.35
CA LYS A 134 -23.05 -17.07 1.53
C LYS A 134 -21.96 -16.28 2.24
N ILE A 135 -21.05 -15.66 1.46
CA ILE A 135 -20.01 -14.77 1.97
C ILE A 135 -20.63 -13.38 2.23
N SER A 136 -20.33 -12.78 3.38
CA SER A 136 -20.99 -11.56 3.87
C SER A 136 -20.80 -10.35 2.96
N SER A 137 -19.58 -10.18 2.44
CA SER A 137 -19.18 -8.95 1.73
C SER A 137 -17.93 -9.16 0.87
N CYS A 138 -17.71 -8.21 -0.05
CA CYS A 138 -16.43 -8.04 -0.74
C CYS A 138 -16.00 -6.59 -0.70
N HIS A 139 -14.71 -6.35 -0.44
CA HIS A 139 -14.11 -5.04 -0.31
C HIS A 139 -12.97 -4.86 -1.31
N ILE A 140 -13.05 -3.82 -2.12
CA ILE A 140 -11.99 -3.43 -3.05
C ILE A 140 -11.27 -2.25 -2.40
N LEU A 141 -10.05 -2.47 -1.91
CA LEU A 141 -9.32 -1.48 -1.14
C LEU A 141 -8.27 -0.76 -1.98
N PHE A 142 -8.25 0.56 -1.86
CA PHE A 142 -7.34 1.46 -2.56
C PHE A 142 -7.34 1.28 -4.09
N PRO A 143 -8.52 1.11 -4.75
CA PRO A 143 -8.57 1.13 -6.20
C PRO A 143 -8.11 2.50 -6.73
N ASP A 144 -7.58 2.54 -7.94
CA ASP A 144 -7.42 3.81 -8.64
C ASP A 144 -8.80 4.42 -8.98
N LYS A 145 -8.79 5.69 -9.42
CA LYS A 145 -10.03 6.41 -9.70
C LYS A 145 -10.89 5.74 -10.78
N LYS A 146 -10.25 5.10 -11.78
CA LYS A 146 -10.97 4.44 -12.89
C LYS A 146 -11.72 3.20 -12.40
N ASP A 147 -11.04 2.36 -11.63
CA ASP A 147 -11.67 1.17 -11.05
C ASP A 147 -12.72 1.56 -10.00
N HIS A 148 -12.42 2.58 -9.14
CA HIS A 148 -13.39 3.11 -8.20
C HIS A 148 -14.71 3.54 -8.86
N ASP A 149 -14.61 4.33 -9.93
CA ASP A 149 -15.80 4.82 -10.65
C ASP A 149 -16.57 3.67 -11.30
N LEU A 150 -15.87 2.66 -11.83
CA LEU A 150 -16.49 1.47 -12.39
C LEU A 150 -17.28 0.68 -11.33
N PHE A 151 -16.71 0.45 -10.15
CA PHE A 151 -17.41 -0.22 -9.05
C PHE A 151 -18.63 0.57 -8.59
N LYS A 152 -18.51 1.90 -8.52
CA LYS A 152 -19.63 2.80 -8.20
C LYS A 152 -20.73 2.72 -9.26
N GLU A 153 -20.40 2.75 -10.56
CA GLU A 153 -21.33 2.56 -11.67
C GLU A 153 -22.10 1.23 -11.57
N MET A 154 -21.42 0.19 -11.06
CA MET A 154 -22.02 -1.13 -10.86
C MET A 154 -22.80 -1.28 -9.53
N GLY A 155 -22.99 -0.19 -8.77
CA GLY A 155 -23.82 -0.17 -7.56
C GLY A 155 -23.10 -0.57 -6.28
N TRP A 156 -21.75 -0.64 -6.28
CA TRP A 156 -20.98 -0.87 -5.05
C TRP A 156 -20.90 0.41 -4.21
N LEU A 157 -20.97 0.27 -2.90
CA LEU A 157 -20.83 1.38 -1.97
C LEU A 157 -19.43 1.98 -2.06
N SER A 158 -19.33 3.28 -1.88
CA SER A 158 -18.06 4.02 -1.92
C SER A 158 -17.66 4.49 -0.54
N ARG A 159 -16.36 4.46 -0.25
CA ARG A 159 -15.75 5.03 0.95
C ARG A 159 -14.51 5.82 0.56
N ASN A 160 -14.34 6.99 1.14
CA ASN A 160 -13.18 7.85 0.93
C ASN A 160 -12.19 7.73 2.09
N GLY A 161 -10.93 8.05 1.80
CA GLY A 161 -9.87 8.22 2.78
C GLY A 161 -8.85 9.24 2.30
N VAL A 162 -7.84 9.52 3.12
CA VAL A 162 -6.77 10.47 2.79
C VAL A 162 -5.43 9.82 3.08
N GLN A 163 -4.51 9.95 2.12
CA GLN A 163 -3.10 9.63 2.28
C GLN A 163 -2.22 10.80 1.80
N PHE A 164 -0.90 10.62 1.86
CA PHE A 164 0.05 11.69 1.56
C PHE A 164 1.06 11.25 0.52
N LYS A 165 1.24 12.09 -0.51
CA LYS A 165 2.18 11.86 -1.61
C LYS A 165 3.06 13.09 -1.81
N TRP A 166 4.35 12.89 -1.97
CA TRP A 166 5.27 13.92 -2.42
C TRP A 166 5.41 13.85 -3.94
N GLN A 167 5.49 15.02 -4.58
CA GLN A 167 5.67 15.14 -6.02
C GLN A 167 6.99 15.84 -6.33
N ASN A 168 7.80 15.20 -7.17
CA ASN A 168 8.98 15.78 -7.77
C ASN A 168 8.55 16.67 -8.95
N ASN A 169 8.68 17.98 -8.77
CA ASN A 169 8.41 18.94 -9.84
C ASN A 169 9.66 19.21 -10.70
N SER A 170 10.38 18.16 -11.04
CA SER A 170 11.63 18.19 -11.84
C SER A 170 12.77 18.95 -11.15
N TYR A 171 12.83 18.88 -9.82
CA TYR A 171 13.94 19.45 -9.06
C TYR A 171 15.27 18.81 -9.49
N LYS A 172 16.32 19.63 -9.61
CA LYS A 172 17.68 19.16 -9.91
C LYS A 172 18.42 18.73 -8.65
N THR A 173 18.11 19.38 -7.52
CA THR A 173 18.72 19.13 -6.22
C THR A 173 17.67 19.15 -5.10
N PHE A 174 18.01 18.52 -3.97
CA PHE A 174 17.17 18.59 -2.78
C PHE A 174 17.06 20.04 -2.25
N ASN A 175 18.08 20.88 -2.45
CA ASN A 175 18.01 22.29 -2.07
C ASN A 175 16.98 23.06 -2.91
N GLU A 176 16.87 22.81 -4.22
CA GLU A 176 15.81 23.41 -5.04
C GLU A 176 14.41 23.05 -4.50
N PHE A 177 14.19 21.77 -4.11
CA PHE A 177 12.97 21.39 -3.43
C PHE A 177 12.77 22.19 -2.13
N LEU A 178 13.79 22.26 -1.26
CA LEU A 178 13.70 23.02 -0.01
C LEU A 178 13.36 24.50 -0.23
N GLU A 179 13.80 25.10 -1.32
CA GLU A 179 13.51 26.50 -1.65
C GLU A 179 12.04 26.75 -2.00
N THR A 180 11.30 25.73 -2.38
CA THR A 180 9.83 25.83 -2.58
C THR A 180 9.05 25.90 -1.28
N LEU A 181 9.64 25.46 -0.17
CA LEU A 181 9.00 25.44 1.12
C LEU A 181 9.05 26.81 1.83
N SER A 182 8.09 27.04 2.72
CA SER A 182 8.11 28.20 3.62
C SER A 182 9.39 28.19 4.48
N HIS A 183 9.84 29.39 4.88
CA HIS A 183 11.07 29.55 5.65
C HIS A 183 11.14 28.63 6.88
N ASN A 184 10.06 28.56 7.66
CA ASN A 184 10.02 27.78 8.90
C ASN A 184 10.14 26.27 8.61
N LYS A 185 9.46 25.76 7.55
CA LYS A 185 9.52 24.35 7.20
C LYS A 185 10.90 23.98 6.68
N ARG A 186 11.49 24.79 5.81
CA ARG A 186 12.86 24.62 5.32
C ARG A 186 13.88 24.63 6.46
N LYS A 187 13.77 25.59 7.38
CA LYS A 187 14.65 25.67 8.56
C LYS A 187 14.58 24.40 9.40
N LYS A 188 13.36 23.91 9.65
CA LYS A 188 13.14 22.69 10.43
C LYS A 188 13.78 21.48 9.79
N ILE A 189 13.60 21.26 8.48
CA ILE A 189 14.21 20.14 7.75
C ILE A 189 15.75 20.21 7.83
N LYS A 190 16.32 21.39 7.59
CA LYS A 190 17.79 21.59 7.71
C LYS A 190 18.30 21.28 9.12
N GLN A 191 17.56 21.66 10.16
CA GLN A 191 17.91 21.35 11.55
C GLN A 191 17.82 19.84 11.86
N GLU A 192 16.79 19.15 11.34
CA GLU A 192 16.63 17.70 11.50
C GLU A 192 17.82 16.97 10.85
N ARG A 193 18.18 17.31 9.63
CA ARG A 193 19.33 16.73 8.92
C ARG A 193 20.67 17.05 9.61
N LYS A 194 20.86 18.28 10.09
CA LYS A 194 22.07 18.65 10.83
C LYS A 194 22.27 17.83 12.10
N LYS A 195 21.18 17.40 12.78
CA LYS A 195 21.30 16.50 13.94
C LYS A 195 21.87 15.14 13.57
N ILE A 196 21.53 14.61 12.39
CA ILE A 196 22.08 13.34 11.89
C ILE A 196 23.59 13.47 11.66
N GLU A 197 24.02 14.55 11.00
CA GLU A 197 25.43 14.86 10.78
C GLU A 197 26.20 15.04 12.11
N THR A 198 25.64 15.83 13.04
CA THR A 198 26.24 16.09 14.35
C THR A 198 26.43 14.80 15.18
N ASN A 199 25.49 13.85 15.06
CA ASN A 199 25.61 12.54 15.70
C ASN A 199 26.53 11.58 14.94
N LYS A 200 27.17 12.03 13.84
CA LYS A 200 28.06 11.24 12.99
C LYS A 200 27.38 9.96 12.43
N ILE A 201 26.08 10.05 12.15
CA ILE A 201 25.32 8.96 11.55
C ILE A 201 25.57 8.98 10.05
N ILE A 202 26.05 7.84 9.53
CA ILE A 202 26.32 7.64 8.11
C ILE A 202 25.12 6.93 7.49
N ILE A 203 24.62 7.48 6.37
CA ILE A 203 23.52 6.90 5.61
C ILE A 203 24.05 6.22 4.35
N GLU A 204 23.62 4.99 4.13
CA GLU A 204 23.97 4.17 2.97
C GLU A 204 22.69 3.78 2.23
N GLN A 205 22.68 3.98 0.91
CA GLN A 205 21.60 3.50 0.02
C GLN A 205 22.10 2.30 -0.77
N LYS A 206 21.34 1.21 -0.75
CA LYS A 206 21.62 -0.01 -1.52
C LYS A 206 20.45 -0.36 -2.41
N GLN A 207 20.74 -0.81 -3.62
CA GLN A 207 19.75 -1.22 -4.61
C GLN A 207 20.09 -2.57 -5.23
N GLY A 208 19.07 -3.29 -5.64
CA GLY A 208 19.24 -4.49 -6.46
C GLY A 208 20.19 -5.51 -5.82
N VAL A 209 21.21 -5.87 -6.60
CA VAL A 209 22.21 -6.89 -6.21
C VAL A 209 23.15 -6.47 -5.08
N ASP A 210 23.19 -5.16 -4.76
CA ASP A 210 24.02 -4.67 -3.65
C ASP A 210 23.38 -4.96 -2.28
N ILE A 211 22.10 -5.34 -2.26
CA ILE A 211 21.39 -5.74 -1.05
C ILE A 211 21.75 -7.19 -0.73
N THR A 212 22.49 -7.40 0.35
CA THR A 212 22.94 -8.73 0.78
C THR A 212 21.95 -9.38 1.76
N ASN A 213 22.08 -10.69 1.97
CA ASN A 213 21.29 -11.39 2.98
C ASN A 213 21.50 -10.80 4.40
N LYS A 214 22.71 -10.35 4.73
CA LYS A 214 22.98 -9.67 6.02
C LYS A 214 22.26 -8.32 6.13
N ASP A 215 22.02 -7.65 5.01
CA ASP A 215 21.24 -6.41 5.01
C ASP A 215 19.77 -6.71 5.28
N ILE A 216 19.25 -7.82 4.75
CA ILE A 216 17.88 -8.28 5.00
C ILE A 216 17.68 -8.77 6.43
N ASP A 217 18.63 -9.49 6.99
CA ASP A 217 18.57 -9.89 8.41
C ASP A 217 18.42 -8.66 9.30
N PHE A 218 19.24 -7.64 9.06
CA PHE A 218 19.18 -6.38 9.81
C PHE A 218 17.88 -5.60 9.56
N LEU A 219 17.42 -5.54 8.32
CA LEU A 219 16.10 -4.96 7.99
C LEU A 219 14.99 -5.66 8.79
N TYR A 220 15.00 -6.98 8.81
CA TYR A 220 13.98 -7.75 9.51
C TYR A 220 14.00 -7.54 11.02
N GLU A 221 15.19 -7.43 11.62
CA GLU A 221 15.36 -7.08 13.02
C GLU A 221 14.73 -5.71 13.33
N CYS A 222 15.05 -4.68 12.53
CA CYS A 222 14.43 -3.36 12.63
C CYS A 222 12.89 -3.40 12.45
N TYR A 223 12.42 -4.19 11.49
CA TYR A 223 11.01 -4.36 11.22
C TYR A 223 10.27 -4.96 12.42
N CYS A 224 10.81 -6.02 13.02
CA CYS A 224 10.26 -6.65 14.22
C CYS A 224 10.25 -5.68 15.41
N GLU A 225 11.32 -4.88 15.59
CA GLU A 225 11.40 -3.91 16.66
C GLU A 225 10.30 -2.85 16.59
N THR A 226 9.94 -2.39 15.36
CA THR A 226 8.81 -1.47 15.16
C THR A 226 7.50 -2.07 15.65
N TYR A 227 7.24 -3.35 15.32
CA TYR A 227 6.03 -4.03 15.78
C TYR A 227 6.03 -4.24 17.30
N ARG A 228 7.18 -4.62 17.87
CA ARG A 228 7.34 -4.77 19.32
C ARG A 228 7.01 -3.48 20.07
N LEU A 229 7.49 -2.33 19.58
CA LEU A 229 7.19 -1.01 20.16
C LEU A 229 5.71 -0.63 20.09
N HIS A 230 4.96 -1.19 19.13
CA HIS A 230 3.52 -0.98 18.99
C HIS A 230 2.67 -2.10 19.61
N ASN A 231 3.26 -3.00 20.40
CA ASN A 231 2.58 -4.17 20.99
C ASN A 231 1.80 -4.98 19.97
N SER A 232 2.38 -5.20 18.80
CA SER A 232 1.77 -5.95 17.69
C SER A 232 2.75 -6.98 17.11
N MET A 233 2.23 -7.88 16.28
CA MET A 233 3.02 -8.92 15.63
C MET A 233 3.34 -8.56 14.18
N PRO A 234 4.55 -8.84 13.69
CA PRO A 234 4.91 -8.69 12.28
C PRO A 234 3.99 -9.50 11.37
N TYR A 235 3.47 -8.88 10.31
CA TYR A 235 2.67 -9.59 9.31
C TYR A 235 3.53 -10.39 8.32
N LEU A 236 4.73 -9.88 8.02
CA LEU A 236 5.63 -10.48 7.04
C LEU A 236 6.71 -11.28 7.74
N SER A 237 7.06 -12.44 7.20
CA SER A 237 8.20 -13.22 7.65
C SER A 237 9.50 -12.69 7.03
N ARG A 238 10.66 -13.10 7.59
CA ARG A 238 11.97 -12.78 7.01
C ARG A 238 12.13 -13.33 5.59
N ASP A 239 11.56 -14.50 5.34
CA ASP A 239 11.65 -15.17 4.03
C ASP A 239 10.96 -14.37 2.94
N PHE A 240 9.93 -13.57 3.25
CA PHE A 240 9.32 -12.66 2.29
C PHE A 240 10.34 -11.69 1.69
N PHE A 241 11.19 -11.09 2.52
CA PHE A 241 12.21 -10.16 2.04
C PHE A 241 13.29 -10.86 1.21
N TYR A 242 13.67 -12.10 1.56
CA TYR A 242 14.56 -12.90 0.75
C TYR A 242 13.95 -13.27 -0.61
N GLU A 243 12.67 -13.64 -0.64
CA GLU A 243 11.98 -13.92 -1.90
C GLU A 243 11.88 -12.68 -2.79
N LEU A 244 11.65 -11.48 -2.22
CA LEU A 244 11.64 -10.23 -2.99
C LEU A 244 13.01 -9.93 -3.63
N ILE A 245 14.11 -10.09 -2.91
CA ILE A 245 15.46 -9.89 -3.47
C ILE A 245 15.71 -10.82 -4.64
N LYS A 246 15.29 -12.07 -4.56
CA LYS A 246 15.43 -13.04 -5.66
C LYS A 246 14.56 -12.69 -6.87
N SER A 247 13.34 -12.21 -6.60
CA SER A 247 12.29 -12.11 -7.62
C SER A 247 12.26 -10.77 -8.34
N ILE A 248 12.48 -9.66 -7.61
CA ILE A 248 12.37 -8.29 -8.12
C ILE A 248 13.51 -7.38 -7.62
N PRO A 249 14.80 -7.81 -7.67
CA PRO A 249 15.91 -7.08 -7.05
C PRO A 249 15.99 -5.62 -7.50
N ASN A 250 15.84 -5.36 -8.80
CA ASN A 250 15.95 -4.00 -9.36
C ASN A 250 14.87 -3.02 -8.90
N GLN A 251 13.80 -3.53 -8.27
CA GLN A 251 12.71 -2.71 -7.72
C GLN A 251 12.88 -2.43 -6.23
N LEU A 252 14.03 -2.75 -5.63
CA LEU A 252 14.25 -2.62 -4.19
C LEU A 252 15.27 -1.52 -3.89
N LEU A 253 14.94 -0.67 -2.90
CA LEU A 253 15.83 0.32 -2.32
C LEU A 253 15.84 0.14 -0.80
N LEU A 254 17.01 -0.18 -0.26
CA LEU A 254 17.25 -0.26 1.17
C LEU A 254 18.12 0.92 1.62
N ILE A 255 17.67 1.65 2.63
CA ILE A 255 18.39 2.76 3.24
C ILE A 255 18.80 2.33 4.64
N LEU A 256 20.09 2.36 4.93
CA LEU A 256 20.68 1.94 6.19
C LEU A 256 21.33 3.13 6.89
N ALA A 257 21.18 3.21 8.21
CA ALA A 257 21.91 4.14 9.06
C ALA A 257 22.94 3.40 9.91
N LYS A 258 24.15 3.96 9.98
CA LYS A 258 25.26 3.43 10.80
C LYS A 258 25.80 4.53 11.71
N LYS A 259 26.15 4.16 12.93
CA LYS A 259 26.90 4.99 13.87
C LYS A 259 28.04 4.16 14.44
N ASP A 260 29.25 4.73 14.46
CA ASP A 260 30.46 4.05 14.94
C ASP A 260 30.64 2.65 14.30
N ASN A 261 30.37 2.54 12.98
CA ASN A 261 30.36 1.32 12.17
C ASN A 261 29.29 0.27 12.55
N VAL A 262 28.40 0.56 13.51
CA VAL A 262 27.27 -0.31 13.88
C VAL A 262 26.02 0.16 13.14
N ARG A 263 25.24 -0.77 12.58
CA ARG A 263 23.94 -0.47 12.00
C ARG A 263 22.92 -0.18 13.09
N ILE A 264 22.15 0.88 12.95
CA ILE A 264 21.20 1.36 13.98
C ILE A 264 19.76 1.46 13.48
N ALA A 265 19.55 1.62 12.18
CA ALA A 265 18.20 1.73 11.60
C ALA A 265 18.19 1.36 10.12
N SER A 266 17.01 1.02 9.63
CA SER A 266 16.76 0.76 8.21
C SER A 266 15.40 1.28 7.74
N ALA A 267 15.32 1.65 6.44
CA ALA A 267 14.08 1.91 5.75
C ALA A 267 14.08 1.18 4.39
N PHE A 268 13.00 0.46 4.13
CA PHE A 268 12.84 -0.34 2.93
C PHE A 268 11.79 0.30 2.02
N ASN A 269 12.14 0.45 0.75
CA ASN A 269 11.30 1.05 -0.27
C ASN A 269 11.21 0.13 -1.49
N ILE A 270 10.10 0.23 -2.22
CA ILE A 270 9.90 -0.46 -3.49
C ILE A 270 9.80 0.59 -4.59
N ILE A 271 10.56 0.38 -5.68
CA ILE A 271 10.67 1.29 -6.81
C ILE A 271 9.66 0.84 -7.87
N GLY A 272 8.69 1.71 -8.18
CA GLY A 272 7.81 1.58 -9.33
C GLY A 272 8.33 2.38 -10.53
N GLU A 273 7.56 2.42 -11.62
CA GLU A 273 7.93 3.14 -12.83
C GLU A 273 8.06 4.65 -12.59
N ASP A 274 7.06 5.26 -11.97
CA ASP A 274 7.02 6.70 -11.70
C ASP A 274 6.91 7.04 -10.21
N THR A 275 6.86 6.03 -9.34
CA THR A 275 6.59 6.20 -7.90
C THR A 275 7.54 5.36 -7.05
N LEU A 276 8.16 6.01 -6.05
CA LEU A 276 8.86 5.33 -4.96
C LEU A 276 7.85 5.08 -3.83
N TYR A 277 7.84 3.87 -3.29
CA TYR A 277 6.94 3.46 -2.21
C TYR A 277 7.73 3.16 -0.93
N GLY A 278 7.65 4.06 0.06
CA GLY A 278 8.18 3.80 1.40
C GLY A 278 7.33 2.77 2.13
N ARG A 279 7.96 1.66 2.58
CA ARG A 279 7.19 0.55 3.12
C ARG A 279 7.49 0.21 4.56
N TYR A 280 8.68 -0.23 4.87
CA TYR A 280 9.03 -0.74 6.19
C TYR A 280 10.19 0.06 6.75
N TRP A 281 10.10 0.36 8.03
CA TRP A 281 11.08 1.11 8.78
C TRP A 281 11.24 0.51 10.17
N GLY A 282 12.43 0.65 10.72
CA GLY A 282 12.67 0.42 12.13
C GLY A 282 14.05 0.90 12.55
N ALA A 283 14.22 1.06 13.86
CA ALA A 283 15.47 1.47 14.46
C ALA A 283 15.69 0.71 15.76
N LEU A 284 16.93 0.24 15.98
CA LEU A 284 17.36 -0.39 17.23
C LEU A 284 17.80 0.64 18.26
N GLU A 285 18.17 1.85 17.79
CA GLU A 285 18.53 2.98 18.64
C GLU A 285 17.74 4.23 18.24
N PHE A 286 17.30 5.00 19.23
CA PHE A 286 16.57 6.24 19.00
C PHE A 286 17.51 7.43 18.79
N PHE A 287 17.38 8.09 17.64
CA PHE A 287 17.98 9.39 17.35
C PHE A 287 16.93 10.36 16.82
N SER A 288 16.89 11.56 17.40
CA SER A 288 15.94 12.61 16.98
C SER A 288 16.16 12.99 15.52
N GLY A 289 15.14 12.78 14.69
CA GLY A 289 15.15 13.07 13.24
C GLY A 289 15.54 11.88 12.36
N LEU A 290 16.03 10.76 12.90
CA LEU A 290 16.47 9.61 12.12
C LEU A 290 15.35 9.00 11.28
N HIS A 291 14.16 8.85 11.85
CA HIS A 291 12.98 8.42 11.10
C HIS A 291 12.71 9.30 9.88
N PHE A 292 12.74 10.62 10.04
CA PHE A 292 12.47 11.55 8.95
C PHE A 292 13.57 11.53 7.89
N GLU A 293 14.82 11.38 8.32
CA GLU A 293 15.95 11.24 7.40
C GLU A 293 15.78 10.03 6.50
N LEU A 294 15.60 8.82 7.09
CA LEU A 294 15.53 7.59 6.31
C LEU A 294 14.22 7.44 5.54
N CYS A 295 13.08 7.77 6.17
CA CYS A 295 11.78 7.50 5.58
C CYS A 295 11.29 8.59 4.62
N TYR A 296 11.87 9.81 4.66
CA TYR A 296 11.41 10.90 3.79
C TYR A 296 12.54 11.55 3.01
N TYR A 297 13.57 12.12 3.68
CA TYR A 297 14.57 12.93 2.98
C TYR A 297 15.42 12.11 2.02
N GLN A 298 15.85 10.95 2.43
CA GLN A 298 16.61 10.04 1.57
C GLN A 298 15.77 9.52 0.39
N GLY A 299 14.48 9.24 0.60
CA GLY A 299 13.56 8.87 -0.49
C GLY A 299 13.32 10.01 -1.47
N GLN A 300 13.16 11.26 -0.97
CA GLN A 300 13.01 12.44 -1.82
C GLN A 300 14.29 12.73 -2.64
N GLU A 301 15.48 12.64 -2.03
CA GLU A 301 16.77 12.76 -2.76
C GLU A 301 16.91 11.67 -3.82
N PHE A 302 16.53 10.43 -3.48
CA PHE A 302 16.54 9.32 -4.44
C PHE A 302 15.61 9.60 -5.63
N CYS A 303 14.39 10.08 -5.37
CA CYS A 303 13.45 10.45 -6.43
C CYS A 303 13.97 11.58 -7.32
N ILE A 304 14.59 12.61 -6.74
CA ILE A 304 15.19 13.71 -7.48
C ILE A 304 16.31 13.21 -8.39
N LYS A 305 17.24 12.43 -7.82
CA LYS A 305 18.40 11.88 -8.56
C LYS A 305 17.99 10.99 -9.72
N ASN A 306 16.95 10.16 -9.52
CA ASN A 306 16.48 9.15 -10.50
C ASN A 306 15.29 9.64 -11.33
N LYS A 307 14.88 10.92 -11.20
CA LYS A 307 13.75 11.53 -11.93
C LYS A 307 12.41 10.80 -11.69
N ILE A 308 12.26 10.16 -10.55
CA ILE A 308 11.00 9.54 -10.13
C ILE A 308 10.02 10.64 -9.75
N LYS A 309 8.79 10.56 -10.28
CA LYS A 309 7.80 11.64 -10.21
C LYS A 309 7.11 11.73 -8.84
N TYR A 310 6.84 10.60 -8.22
CA TYR A 310 6.08 10.55 -6.97
C TYR A 310 6.82 9.77 -5.88
N PHE A 311 6.52 10.12 -4.64
CA PHE A 311 6.93 9.35 -3.49
C PHE A 311 5.76 9.19 -2.51
N GLU A 312 5.36 7.95 -2.24
CA GLU A 312 4.35 7.59 -1.24
C GLU A 312 5.05 7.08 0.02
N GLY A 313 4.96 7.85 1.10
CA GLY A 313 5.66 7.57 2.36
C GLY A 313 4.82 6.74 3.36
N GLY A 314 3.95 5.84 2.91
CA GLY A 314 3.06 5.03 3.77
C GLY A 314 1.74 5.72 4.13
N ALA A 315 0.83 5.00 4.83
CA ALA A 315 -0.57 5.38 4.99
C ALA A 315 -0.83 6.58 5.90
N GLN A 316 -0.13 6.71 7.02
CA GLN A 316 -0.48 7.66 8.10
C GLN A 316 0.55 8.78 8.27
N GLY A 317 0.11 9.86 8.92
CA GLY A 317 0.96 10.86 9.50
C GLY A 317 0.91 12.25 8.84
N GLU A 318 0.14 13.16 9.44
CA GLU A 318 0.09 14.59 9.06
C GLU A 318 1.47 15.28 9.12
N HIS A 319 2.41 14.72 9.91
CA HIS A 319 3.79 15.23 9.96
C HIS A 319 4.49 15.21 8.59
N LYS A 320 3.98 14.42 7.62
CA LYS A 320 4.44 14.41 6.22
C LYS A 320 4.18 15.73 5.52
N LEU A 321 3.09 16.43 5.86
CA LEU A 321 2.81 17.78 5.32
C LEU A 321 4.01 18.71 5.52
N ALA A 322 4.56 18.75 6.74
CA ALA A 322 5.71 19.60 7.04
C ALA A 322 6.96 19.29 6.21
N ARG A 323 6.99 18.16 5.50
CA ARG A 323 8.10 17.66 4.69
C ARG A 323 7.78 17.62 3.19
N GLY A 324 6.77 18.40 2.77
CA GLY A 324 6.44 18.61 1.36
C GLY A 324 5.49 17.57 0.76
N PHE A 325 4.98 16.62 1.52
CA PHE A 325 3.92 15.75 1.03
C PHE A 325 2.59 16.52 0.98
N LYS A 326 1.75 16.16 0.04
CA LYS A 326 0.41 16.71 -0.13
C LYS A 326 -0.63 15.63 0.13
N PRO A 327 -1.79 15.98 0.72
CA PRO A 327 -2.90 15.03 0.87
C PRO A 327 -3.46 14.67 -0.51
N PHE A 328 -3.90 13.44 -0.66
CA PHE A 328 -4.68 12.98 -1.81
C PHE A 328 -5.75 11.99 -1.37
N LYS A 329 -6.87 11.98 -2.08
CA LYS A 329 -7.98 11.07 -1.80
C LYS A 329 -7.61 9.64 -2.17
N THR A 330 -7.96 8.72 -1.28
CA THR A 330 -7.97 7.27 -1.54
C THR A 330 -9.40 6.77 -1.49
N TYR A 331 -9.63 5.63 -2.13
CA TYR A 331 -10.96 5.08 -2.28
C TYR A 331 -11.00 3.63 -1.80
N SER A 332 -12.18 3.19 -1.41
CA SER A 332 -12.54 1.78 -1.35
C SER A 332 -13.98 1.58 -1.81
N ASN A 333 -14.27 0.39 -2.32
CA ASN A 333 -15.62 0.01 -2.75
C ASN A 333 -16.05 -1.26 -2.03
N HIS A 334 -17.33 -1.32 -1.68
CA HIS A 334 -17.84 -2.36 -0.81
C HIS A 334 -19.14 -2.93 -1.37
N PHE A 335 -19.19 -4.26 -1.51
CA PHE A 335 -20.41 -4.98 -1.77
C PHE A 335 -20.82 -5.73 -0.51
N ILE A 336 -22.00 -5.45 0.02
CA ILE A 336 -22.57 -6.11 1.19
C ILE A 336 -23.71 -7.01 0.70
N ALA A 337 -23.61 -8.31 0.97
CA ALA A 337 -24.58 -9.28 0.46
C ALA A 337 -25.97 -9.11 1.09
N GLN A 338 -26.01 -8.76 2.39
CA GLN A 338 -27.25 -8.58 3.14
C GLN A 338 -27.85 -7.19 2.88
N PRO A 339 -29.08 -7.07 2.30
CA PRO A 339 -29.64 -5.78 1.92
C PRO A 339 -29.77 -4.78 3.07
N ASP A 340 -30.33 -5.18 4.21
CA ASP A 340 -30.57 -4.29 5.35
C ASP A 340 -29.25 -3.68 5.87
N PHE A 341 -28.17 -4.48 5.93
CA PHE A 341 -26.86 -3.99 6.29
C PHE A 341 -26.24 -3.10 5.24
N ARG A 342 -26.50 -3.39 3.95
CA ARG A 342 -26.04 -2.54 2.84
C ARG A 342 -26.62 -1.14 2.98
N ASP A 343 -27.91 -1.03 3.24
CA ASP A 343 -28.60 0.26 3.35
C ASP A 343 -28.09 1.04 4.58
N ALA A 344 -27.96 0.39 5.74
CA ALA A 344 -27.43 1.00 6.95
C ALA A 344 -25.98 1.49 6.76
N ILE A 345 -25.12 0.67 6.15
CA ILE A 345 -23.74 1.01 5.85
C ILE A 345 -23.68 2.16 4.82
N ASN A 346 -24.56 2.18 3.83
CA ASN A 346 -24.62 3.26 2.83
C ASN A 346 -24.92 4.61 3.49
N ILE A 347 -25.87 4.66 4.42
CA ILE A 347 -26.17 5.89 5.19
C ILE A 347 -24.93 6.34 5.95
N PHE A 348 -24.28 5.44 6.69
CA PHE A 348 -23.07 5.74 7.43
C PHE A 348 -21.93 6.28 6.53
N LEU A 349 -21.71 5.66 5.37
CA LEU A 349 -20.65 6.04 4.44
C LEU A 349 -20.90 7.41 3.80
N ASN A 350 -22.14 7.79 3.53
CA ASN A 350 -22.47 9.11 3.02
C ASN A 350 -22.10 10.21 4.01
N ASP A 351 -22.35 10.01 5.32
CA ASP A 351 -21.95 10.95 6.36
C ASP A 351 -20.42 10.99 6.55
N GLU A 352 -19.76 9.81 6.43
CA GLU A 352 -18.30 9.72 6.55
C GLU A 352 -17.59 10.41 5.37
N ILE A 353 -18.11 10.30 4.14
CA ILE A 353 -17.55 10.94 2.95
C ILE A 353 -17.49 12.46 3.14
N ASN A 354 -18.56 13.09 3.62
CA ASN A 354 -18.59 14.54 3.85
C ASN A 354 -17.51 14.97 4.84
N ARG A 355 -17.38 14.25 5.96
CA ARG A 355 -16.35 14.53 6.98
C ARG A 355 -14.92 14.33 6.44
N ILE A 356 -14.69 13.33 5.62
CA ILE A 356 -13.38 13.08 4.99
C ILE A 356 -13.04 14.17 3.96
N ASP A 357 -14.03 14.67 3.24
CA ASP A 357 -13.85 15.75 2.27
C ASP A 357 -13.49 17.06 2.98
N GLU A 358 -14.20 17.43 4.04
CA GLU A 358 -13.86 18.57 4.91
C GLU A 358 -12.45 18.44 5.50
N TYR A 359 -12.09 17.27 6.03
CA TYR A 359 -10.74 17.00 6.53
C TYR A 359 -9.66 17.11 5.44
N SER A 360 -9.95 16.64 4.24
CA SER A 360 -9.03 16.76 3.11
C SER A 360 -8.76 18.21 2.72
N ASP A 361 -9.81 19.06 2.77
CA ASP A 361 -9.69 20.48 2.46
C ASP A 361 -8.89 21.22 3.55
N GLU A 362 -9.13 20.93 4.83
CA GLU A 362 -8.32 21.46 5.94
C GLU A 362 -6.84 21.10 5.78
N LEU A 363 -6.53 19.85 5.40
CA LEU A 363 -5.16 19.42 5.18
C LEU A 363 -4.49 20.15 3.99
N GLN A 364 -5.25 20.48 2.94
CA GLN A 364 -4.74 21.24 1.79
C GLN A 364 -4.40 22.69 2.18
N GLU A 365 -5.16 23.31 3.08
CA GLU A 365 -4.86 24.66 3.59
C GLU A 365 -3.54 24.70 4.39
N ARG A 366 -3.17 23.59 5.03
CA ARG A 366 -1.94 23.44 5.82
C ARG A 366 -0.69 23.18 4.97
N THR A 367 -0.70 23.62 3.71
CA THR A 367 0.42 23.44 2.77
C THR A 367 1.76 23.94 3.33
N PRO A 368 2.85 23.17 3.17
CA PRO A 368 4.19 23.60 3.61
C PRO A 368 4.88 24.56 2.63
N TYR A 369 4.32 24.70 1.43
CA TYR A 369 4.92 25.47 0.34
C TYR A 369 4.74 26.98 0.54
N LYS A 370 5.59 27.77 -0.09
CA LYS A 370 5.42 29.23 -0.16
C LYS A 370 4.08 29.55 -0.83
N LYS A 371 3.38 30.55 -0.32
CA LYS A 371 2.27 31.14 -1.07
C LYS A 371 2.85 31.83 -2.30
N ILE A 372 2.35 31.48 -3.47
CA ILE A 372 2.63 32.23 -4.70
C ILE A 372 1.77 33.51 -4.56
N ILE A 373 2.44 34.63 -4.39
CA ILE A 373 1.82 35.96 -4.35
C ILE A 373 1.51 36.38 -5.76
#